data_3204bfdf9201b2659bee8e39c537a021
#
_entry.id   3204bfdf9201b2659bee8e39c537a021
#
_cell.length_a   1.000
_cell.length_b   1.000
_cell.length_c   1.000
_cell.angle_alpha   90.00
_cell.angle_beta   90.00
_cell.angle_gamma   90.00
#
_symmetry.space_group_name_H-M   'P 1'
#
loop_
_entity.id
_entity.type
_entity.pdbx_description
1 polymer ?
#
loop_
_entity_poly.entity_id
_entity_poly.type
_entity_poly.pdbx_seq_one_letter_code
_entity_poly.pdbx_strand_id
1 'polypeptide(L)'
;MNQLRLALLATMLAAAACSQPPVATTHSVTIMTFNVENLFDNIDDPGKDDRDYLPLSQKQDPEHKAACAAVEVESWRNRCLNIDWTDAIIAKKLEVIAQAILQVDGGRGPDIIALQEVENIAILERLRTEYLAAANYLPGVLIEGRDTRGIDVAFLTRLPLAGEPQLHDIVFDESFNAREGDTRGILQTDFQLPDGSVLSGFSVHFPAPYHPTEMRIAAYRTLNRLLVELPEDRPVFAAGDFNTTSMEDSARDMLNRFVRPDWTVSNDLCVGCQGSSYYAADDTWSFLDMILWRPCCGEDATWQVRADSVQIANGTKAQMLPGGTPRRFSLPDGNGVSDHWPVVLTIESK
;
A
#
# COMPACT_ATOMS: atom_id res chain seq x y z
N MET A 1 -67.41 -69.96 17.64
CA MET A 1 -66.26 -69.77 16.74
C MET A 1 -66.07 -68.23 16.56
N ASN A 2 -65.26 -67.64 17.45
CA ASN A 2 -65.05 -66.21 17.49
C ASN A 2 -63.62 -65.95 16.94
N GLN A 3 -63.53 -65.20 15.87
CA GLN A 3 -62.26 -64.72 15.33
C GLN A 3 -62.00 -63.32 15.91
N LEU A 4 -60.96 -63.21 16.72
CA LEU A 4 -60.39 -61.94 17.19
C LEU A 4 -59.55 -61.32 16.08
N ARG A 5 -59.90 -60.12 15.61
CA ARG A 5 -59.08 -59.32 14.73
C ARG A 5 -58.19 -58.39 15.58
N LEU A 6 -56.87 -58.61 15.52
CA LEU A 6 -55.90 -57.75 16.09
C LEU A 6 -55.63 -56.58 15.10
N ALA A 7 -55.94 -55.35 15.54
CA ALA A 7 -55.57 -54.16 14.81
C ALA A 7 -54.14 -53.67 15.27
N LEU A 8 -53.18 -53.73 14.40
CA LEU A 8 -51.81 -53.07 14.60
C LEU A 8 -51.96 -51.57 14.36
N LEU A 9 -51.78 -50.77 15.39
CA LEU A 9 -51.60 -49.36 15.26
C LEU A 9 -50.08 -49.09 14.98
N ALA A 10 -49.72 -48.64 13.75
CA ALA A 10 -48.39 -48.17 13.42
C ALA A 10 -48.28 -46.67 13.79
N THR A 11 -47.56 -46.34 14.84
CA THR A 11 -47.19 -44.98 15.20
C THR A 11 -46.00 -44.53 14.34
N MET A 12 -46.23 -43.63 13.36
CA MET A 12 -45.17 -42.93 12.67
C MET A 12 -44.56 -41.82 13.57
N LEU A 13 -43.36 -42.03 14.06
CA LEU A 13 -42.54 -40.95 14.62
C LEU A 13 -42.02 -40.08 13.49
N ALA A 14 -42.52 -38.87 13.32
CA ALA A 14 -41.92 -37.84 12.48
C ALA A 14 -40.70 -37.27 13.21
N ALA A 15 -39.52 -37.65 12.77
CA ALA A 15 -38.28 -37.00 13.20
C ALA A 15 -38.22 -35.61 12.57
N ALA A 16 -38.47 -34.58 13.38
CA ALA A 16 -38.18 -33.20 13.01
C ALA A 16 -36.64 -33.02 12.94
N ALA A 17 -36.12 -33.01 11.76
CA ALA A 17 -34.72 -32.61 11.53
C ALA A 17 -34.62 -31.10 11.83
N CYS A 18 -34.07 -30.75 13.01
CA CYS A 18 -33.60 -29.38 13.27
C CYS A 18 -32.46 -29.10 12.29
N SER A 19 -32.76 -28.41 11.21
CA SER A 19 -31.70 -27.77 10.39
C SER A 19 -31.05 -26.68 11.23
N GLN A 20 -29.82 -26.92 11.68
CA GLN A 20 -29.02 -25.84 12.26
C GLN A 20 -28.85 -24.74 11.19
N PRO A 21 -29.02 -23.46 11.55
CA PRO A 21 -28.71 -22.39 10.61
C PRO A 21 -27.26 -22.52 10.16
N PRO A 22 -26.94 -22.22 8.90
CA PRO A 22 -25.57 -22.25 8.41
C PRO A 22 -24.72 -21.35 9.33
N VAL A 23 -23.63 -21.90 9.85
CA VAL A 23 -22.62 -21.12 10.56
C VAL A 23 -22.12 -20.09 9.57
N ALA A 24 -22.32 -18.81 9.86
CA ALA A 24 -21.79 -17.73 9.03
C ALA A 24 -20.26 -17.90 8.98
N THR A 25 -19.72 -18.11 7.79
CA THR A 25 -18.28 -18.17 7.58
C THR A 25 -17.76 -16.74 7.68
N THR A 26 -17.02 -16.44 8.73
CA THR A 26 -16.30 -15.16 8.85
C THR A 26 -15.15 -15.17 7.85
N HIS A 27 -15.16 -14.22 6.93
CA HIS A 27 -14.07 -13.99 6.00
C HIS A 27 -13.17 -12.88 6.54
N SER A 28 -11.87 -12.94 6.23
CA SER A 28 -10.92 -11.89 6.56
C SER A 28 -10.07 -11.55 5.35
N VAL A 29 -9.70 -10.27 5.24
CA VAL A 29 -8.80 -9.75 4.19
C VAL A 29 -7.76 -8.88 4.87
N THR A 30 -6.49 -9.19 4.63
CA THR A 30 -5.36 -8.43 5.17
C THR A 30 -4.86 -7.44 4.11
N ILE A 31 -4.74 -6.17 4.49
CA ILE A 31 -4.28 -5.07 3.66
C ILE A 31 -2.94 -4.57 4.20
N MET A 32 -1.98 -4.33 3.33
CA MET A 32 -0.68 -3.73 3.64
C MET A 32 -0.48 -2.47 2.80
N THR A 33 0.13 -1.44 3.38
CA THR A 33 0.81 -0.38 2.62
C THR A 33 2.30 -0.47 2.82
N PHE A 34 3.07 -0.24 1.76
CA PHE A 34 4.52 -0.30 1.82
C PHE A 34 5.17 0.62 0.79
N ASN A 35 5.77 1.72 1.26
CA ASN A 35 6.72 2.48 0.47
C ASN A 35 8.04 1.70 0.40
N VAL A 36 8.39 1.23 -0.80
CA VAL A 36 9.54 0.34 -1.03
C VAL A 36 10.86 1.08 -1.27
N GLU A 37 10.87 2.40 -1.15
CA GLU A 37 12.07 3.24 -1.36
C GLU A 37 12.74 2.99 -2.71
N ASN A 38 12.17 3.57 -3.79
CA ASN A 38 12.76 3.57 -5.13
C ASN A 38 13.03 2.17 -5.73
N LEU A 39 11.96 1.45 -6.04
CA LEU A 39 12.07 0.18 -6.77
C LEU A 39 12.12 0.46 -8.28
N PHE A 40 13.33 0.60 -8.81
CA PHE A 40 13.63 0.83 -10.21
C PHE A 40 14.19 -0.42 -10.90
N ASP A 41 13.96 -0.55 -12.21
CA ASP A 41 14.76 -1.44 -13.04
C ASP A 41 16.09 -0.75 -13.44
N ASN A 42 16.74 -1.14 -14.52
CA ASN A 42 18.00 -0.54 -14.98
C ASN A 42 17.93 -0.08 -16.44
N ILE A 43 16.74 0.32 -16.86
CA ILE A 43 16.45 0.84 -18.20
C ILE A 43 16.07 2.32 -18.04
N ASP A 44 16.67 3.19 -18.86
CA ASP A 44 16.38 4.63 -18.88
C ASP A 44 15.03 4.88 -19.57
N ASP A 45 14.01 5.30 -18.83
CA ASP A 45 12.68 5.56 -19.36
C ASP A 45 12.61 6.93 -20.07
N PRO A 46 12.12 6.99 -21.31
CA PRO A 46 12.07 8.24 -22.07
C PRO A 46 11.29 9.34 -21.34
N GLY A 47 11.98 10.44 -21.03
CA GLY A 47 11.36 11.63 -20.41
C GLY A 47 11.23 11.56 -18.88
N LYS A 48 11.79 10.54 -18.25
CA LYS A 48 11.87 10.43 -16.79
C LYS A 48 13.28 10.80 -16.30
N ASP A 49 13.40 11.15 -15.03
CA ASP A 49 14.68 11.46 -14.37
C ASP A 49 15.11 10.29 -13.47
N ASP A 50 15.23 9.11 -14.09
CA ASP A 50 15.56 7.83 -13.49
C ASP A 50 17.01 7.37 -13.73
N ARG A 51 17.78 8.18 -14.44
CA ARG A 51 19.18 7.91 -14.83
C ARG A 51 20.14 7.63 -13.67
N ASP A 52 19.73 7.89 -12.43
CA ASP A 52 20.43 7.45 -11.23
C ASP A 52 20.51 5.92 -11.17
N TYR A 53 19.49 5.23 -11.68
CA TYR A 53 19.28 3.79 -11.56
C TYR A 53 19.77 2.99 -12.76
N LEU A 54 20.88 3.44 -13.38
CA LEU A 54 21.55 2.74 -14.46
C LEU A 54 22.84 2.05 -13.98
N PRO A 55 23.28 0.97 -14.66
CA PRO A 55 24.61 0.39 -14.46
C PRO A 55 25.72 1.40 -14.78
N LEU A 56 26.82 1.40 -14.04
CA LEU A 56 27.96 2.28 -14.30
C LEU A 56 28.51 2.17 -15.74
N SER A 57 28.39 1.02 -16.38
CA SER A 57 28.79 0.83 -17.79
C SER A 57 28.01 1.73 -18.75
N GLN A 58 26.73 2.01 -18.47
CA GLN A 58 25.88 2.90 -19.27
C GLN A 58 26.11 4.37 -18.94
N LYS A 59 26.57 4.69 -17.74
CA LYS A 59 26.90 6.07 -17.28
C LYS A 59 28.19 6.64 -17.84
N GLN A 60 28.90 5.91 -18.69
CA GLN A 60 30.13 6.41 -19.32
C GLN A 60 29.87 7.32 -20.52
N ASP A 61 28.63 7.35 -21.00
CA ASP A 61 28.22 8.22 -22.10
C ASP A 61 28.44 9.70 -21.78
N PRO A 62 29.02 10.52 -22.72
CA PRO A 62 29.24 11.94 -22.50
C PRO A 62 27.96 12.75 -22.24
N GLU A 63 26.84 12.38 -22.85
CA GLU A 63 25.54 13.05 -22.64
C GLU A 63 25.02 12.81 -21.23
N HIS A 64 25.06 11.55 -20.77
CA HIS A 64 24.73 11.21 -19.38
C HIS A 64 25.58 12.00 -18.37
N LYS A 65 26.91 12.01 -18.58
CA LYS A 65 27.84 12.76 -17.70
C LYS A 65 27.54 14.25 -17.67
N ALA A 66 27.24 14.84 -18.84
CA ALA A 66 26.89 16.26 -18.93
C ALA A 66 25.55 16.56 -18.20
N ALA A 67 24.56 15.71 -18.38
CA ALA A 67 23.25 15.84 -17.67
C ALA A 67 23.42 15.74 -16.17
N CYS A 68 24.15 14.71 -15.65
CA CYS A 68 24.44 14.60 -14.23
C CYS A 68 25.27 15.78 -13.68
N ALA A 69 26.23 16.29 -14.43
CA ALA A 69 27.04 17.44 -14.02
C ALA A 69 26.22 18.73 -13.85
N ALA A 70 25.10 18.85 -14.56
CA ALA A 70 24.16 19.96 -14.43
C ALA A 70 23.27 19.92 -13.18
N VAL A 71 23.24 18.79 -12.45
CA VAL A 71 22.49 18.66 -11.20
C VAL A 71 23.13 19.52 -10.11
N GLU A 72 22.38 20.50 -9.60
CA GLU A 72 22.90 21.49 -8.64
C GLU A 72 23.25 20.86 -7.29
N VAL A 73 22.40 19.95 -6.79
CA VAL A 73 22.58 19.32 -5.47
C VAL A 73 23.69 18.27 -5.56
N GLU A 74 24.77 18.48 -4.83
CA GLU A 74 25.98 17.63 -4.88
C GLU A 74 25.68 16.15 -4.60
N SER A 75 24.84 15.84 -3.60
CA SER A 75 24.48 14.46 -3.26
C SER A 75 23.72 13.78 -4.41
N TRP A 76 22.82 14.47 -5.07
CA TRP A 76 22.07 13.96 -6.23
C TRP A 76 22.98 13.80 -7.46
N ARG A 77 23.84 14.79 -7.71
CA ARG A 77 24.86 14.70 -8.75
C ARG A 77 25.78 13.48 -8.56
N ASN A 78 26.21 13.23 -7.32
CA ASN A 78 27.03 12.07 -6.98
C ASN A 78 26.27 10.75 -7.18
N ARG A 79 25.00 10.69 -6.87
CA ARG A 79 24.15 9.52 -7.16
C ARG A 79 24.06 9.27 -8.66
N CYS A 80 23.71 10.30 -9.42
CA CYS A 80 23.59 10.23 -10.87
C CYS A 80 24.86 9.68 -11.54
N LEU A 81 26.04 10.11 -11.09
CA LEU A 81 27.32 9.71 -11.67
C LEU A 81 27.82 8.34 -11.21
N ASN A 82 27.55 7.93 -9.95
CA ASN A 82 28.34 6.90 -9.29
C ASN A 82 27.54 5.70 -8.77
N ILE A 83 26.22 5.75 -8.74
CA ILE A 83 25.43 4.56 -8.41
C ILE A 83 25.61 3.52 -9.51
N ASP A 84 25.90 2.28 -9.11
CA ASP A 84 25.95 1.12 -10.01
C ASP A 84 24.71 0.25 -9.78
N TRP A 85 23.63 0.55 -10.53
CA TRP A 85 22.34 -0.12 -10.39
C TRP A 85 22.28 -1.33 -11.33
N THR A 86 22.90 -2.42 -10.91
CA THR A 86 23.01 -3.65 -11.70
C THR A 86 21.84 -4.60 -11.42
N ASP A 87 21.63 -5.59 -12.32
CA ASP A 87 20.67 -6.68 -12.10
C ASP A 87 20.89 -7.41 -10.75
N ALA A 88 22.14 -7.52 -10.31
CA ALA A 88 22.45 -8.14 -9.02
C ALA A 88 21.95 -7.30 -7.83
N ILE A 89 22.02 -5.98 -7.93
CA ILE A 89 21.49 -5.06 -6.92
C ILE A 89 19.95 -5.08 -6.93
N ILE A 90 19.35 -5.03 -8.12
CA ILE A 90 17.89 -5.15 -8.29
C ILE A 90 17.38 -6.46 -7.68
N ALA A 91 18.05 -7.59 -7.98
CA ALA A 91 17.70 -8.88 -7.40
C ALA A 91 17.69 -8.86 -5.87
N LYS A 92 18.71 -8.25 -5.25
CA LYS A 92 18.75 -8.08 -3.78
C LYS A 92 17.62 -7.20 -3.26
N LYS A 93 17.33 -6.09 -3.96
CA LYS A 93 16.22 -5.18 -3.59
C LYS A 93 14.89 -5.91 -3.62
N LEU A 94 14.62 -6.65 -4.70
CA LEU A 94 13.41 -7.46 -4.85
C LEU A 94 13.30 -8.55 -3.77
N GLU A 95 14.42 -9.23 -3.46
CA GLU A 95 14.48 -10.26 -2.43
C GLU A 95 14.10 -9.72 -1.04
N VAL A 96 14.69 -8.59 -0.62
CA VAL A 96 14.43 -8.03 0.72
C VAL A 96 13.03 -7.42 0.83
N ILE A 97 12.48 -6.85 -0.26
CA ILE A 97 11.08 -6.41 -0.33
C ILE A 97 10.15 -7.61 -0.18
N ALA A 98 10.40 -8.69 -0.92
CA ALA A 98 9.59 -9.91 -0.83
C ALA A 98 9.63 -10.52 0.58
N GLN A 99 10.80 -10.56 1.22
CA GLN A 99 10.92 -11.02 2.62
C GLN A 99 10.11 -10.14 3.59
N ALA A 100 10.11 -8.81 3.39
CA ALA A 100 9.31 -7.90 4.19
C ALA A 100 7.79 -8.11 3.99
N ILE A 101 7.35 -8.43 2.78
CA ILE A 101 5.95 -8.75 2.47
C ILE A 101 5.56 -10.10 3.08
N LEU A 102 6.38 -11.13 2.88
CA LEU A 102 6.05 -12.52 3.25
C LEU A 102 6.12 -12.78 4.76
N GLN A 103 6.63 -11.87 5.60
CA GLN A 103 6.59 -12.04 7.05
C GLN A 103 5.17 -12.01 7.64
N VAL A 104 4.19 -11.52 6.87
CA VAL A 104 2.77 -11.39 7.27
C VAL A 104 2.01 -12.67 6.93
N ASP A 105 0.94 -12.95 7.67
CA ASP A 105 0.04 -14.09 7.47
C ASP A 105 0.74 -15.45 7.36
N GLY A 106 1.71 -15.67 8.24
CA GLY A 106 2.40 -16.95 8.34
C GLY A 106 3.24 -17.32 7.12
N GLY A 107 3.75 -16.34 6.40
CA GLY A 107 4.59 -16.53 5.21
C GLY A 107 3.82 -16.40 3.88
N ARG A 108 2.52 -16.14 3.92
CA ARG A 108 1.71 -15.98 2.72
C ARG A 108 1.73 -14.55 2.15
N GLY A 109 2.06 -13.57 2.99
CA GLY A 109 1.86 -12.15 2.72
C GLY A 109 0.39 -11.73 2.78
N PRO A 110 0.09 -10.41 2.77
CA PRO A 110 -1.28 -9.88 2.85
C PRO A 110 -2.08 -10.13 1.57
N ASP A 111 -3.42 -10.02 1.65
CA ASP A 111 -4.30 -10.25 0.49
C ASP A 111 -4.25 -9.11 -0.52
N ILE A 112 -4.07 -7.87 -0.04
CA ILE A 112 -3.92 -6.67 -0.85
C ILE A 112 -2.69 -5.91 -0.36
N ILE A 113 -1.85 -5.45 -1.28
CA ILE A 113 -0.68 -4.60 -1.00
C ILE A 113 -0.79 -3.34 -1.83
N ALA A 114 -0.82 -2.18 -1.18
CA ALA A 114 -0.61 -0.89 -1.80
C ALA A 114 0.88 -0.55 -1.73
N LEU A 115 1.54 -0.45 -2.86
CA LEU A 115 2.96 -0.15 -2.97
C LEU A 115 3.18 1.28 -3.44
N GLN A 116 4.22 1.92 -2.93
CA GLN A 116 4.66 3.25 -3.33
C GLN A 116 6.13 3.20 -3.74
N GLU A 117 6.51 4.12 -4.62
CA GLU A 117 7.85 4.23 -5.21
C GLU A 117 8.23 3.03 -6.08
N VAL A 118 7.28 2.54 -6.85
CA VAL A 118 7.49 1.54 -7.90
C VAL A 118 7.61 2.27 -9.24
N GLU A 119 8.66 2.00 -10.00
CA GLU A 119 8.92 2.68 -11.25
C GLU A 119 7.85 2.35 -12.31
N ASN A 120 7.70 1.08 -12.63
CA ASN A 120 6.84 0.66 -13.73
C ASN A 120 6.25 -0.74 -13.52
N ILE A 121 5.35 -1.14 -14.42
CA ILE A 121 4.72 -2.45 -14.35
C ILE A 121 5.71 -3.61 -14.53
N ALA A 122 6.81 -3.42 -15.27
CA ALA A 122 7.78 -4.48 -15.55
C ALA A 122 8.52 -4.91 -14.28
N ILE A 123 9.00 -3.94 -13.46
CA ILE A 123 9.68 -4.26 -12.19
C ILE A 123 8.69 -4.80 -11.14
N LEU A 124 7.44 -4.33 -11.15
CA LEU A 124 6.38 -4.88 -10.29
C LEU A 124 6.09 -6.34 -10.62
N GLU A 125 5.96 -6.68 -11.90
CA GLU A 125 5.75 -8.05 -12.36
C GLU A 125 6.96 -8.94 -12.08
N ARG A 126 8.18 -8.41 -12.14
CA ARG A 126 9.38 -9.13 -11.74
C ARG A 126 9.35 -9.47 -10.24
N LEU A 127 8.97 -8.53 -9.37
CA LEU A 127 8.75 -8.79 -7.95
C LEU A 127 7.73 -9.91 -7.75
N ARG A 128 6.58 -9.80 -8.42
CA ARG A 128 5.48 -10.75 -8.30
C ARG A 128 5.85 -12.15 -8.75
N THR A 129 6.46 -12.28 -9.95
CA THR A 129 6.66 -13.59 -10.61
C THR A 129 7.92 -14.31 -10.15
N GLU A 130 8.98 -13.58 -9.80
CA GLU A 130 10.26 -14.19 -9.43
C GLU A 130 10.41 -14.36 -7.90
N TYR A 131 9.86 -13.44 -7.10
CA TYR A 131 10.10 -13.40 -5.65
C TYR A 131 8.84 -13.66 -4.81
N LEU A 132 7.66 -13.41 -5.35
CA LEU A 132 6.37 -13.63 -4.68
C LEU A 132 5.52 -14.71 -5.36
N ALA A 133 6.09 -15.54 -6.25
CA ALA A 133 5.35 -16.55 -7.01
C ALA A 133 4.50 -17.48 -6.12
N ALA A 134 5.04 -17.91 -4.98
CA ALA A 134 4.34 -18.79 -4.04
C ALA A 134 3.15 -18.11 -3.32
N ALA A 135 3.10 -16.79 -3.31
CA ALA A 135 2.01 -16.04 -2.68
C ALA A 135 0.77 -15.93 -3.58
N ASN A 136 0.87 -16.32 -4.85
CA ASN A 136 -0.23 -16.38 -5.82
C ASN A 136 -0.96 -15.05 -6.05
N TYR A 137 -0.23 -13.93 -6.05
CA TYR A 137 -0.80 -12.65 -6.45
C TYR A 137 -1.20 -12.67 -7.93
N LEU A 138 -2.33 -12.06 -8.24
CA LEU A 138 -2.78 -11.79 -9.60
C LEU A 138 -1.83 -10.78 -10.29
N PRO A 139 -1.94 -10.56 -11.61
CA PRO A 139 -1.15 -9.54 -12.30
C PRO A 139 -1.21 -8.20 -11.57
N GLY A 140 -0.08 -7.52 -11.48
CA GLY A 140 0.05 -6.25 -10.79
C GLY A 140 -0.81 -5.15 -11.43
N VAL A 141 -1.24 -4.19 -10.62
CA VAL A 141 -1.99 -3.01 -11.06
C VAL A 141 -1.11 -1.78 -10.87
N LEU A 142 -0.74 -1.15 -11.96
CA LEU A 142 -0.01 0.11 -12.01
C LEU A 142 -0.44 0.85 -13.27
N ILE A 143 -0.68 2.15 -13.15
CA ILE A 143 -0.93 3.06 -14.25
C ILE A 143 0.11 4.17 -14.14
N GLU A 144 0.91 4.34 -15.19
CA GLU A 144 1.94 5.36 -15.25
C GLU A 144 1.40 6.77 -14.98
N GLY A 145 2.00 7.43 -14.01
CA GLY A 145 1.66 8.78 -13.62
C GLY A 145 2.56 9.85 -14.24
N ARG A 146 2.39 11.08 -13.75
CA ARG A 146 3.11 12.25 -14.27
C ARG A 146 4.38 12.59 -13.50
N ASP A 147 4.70 11.85 -12.43
CA ASP A 147 5.92 12.11 -11.64
C ASP A 147 7.16 12.08 -12.55
N THR A 148 7.95 13.15 -12.47
CA THR A 148 9.12 13.33 -13.33
C THR A 148 10.24 12.36 -13.02
N ARG A 149 10.29 11.79 -11.80
CA ARG A 149 11.25 10.76 -11.41
C ARG A 149 10.89 9.38 -11.93
N GLY A 150 9.65 9.19 -12.43
CA GLY A 150 9.17 7.90 -12.90
C GLY A 150 8.78 6.94 -11.78
N ILE A 151 8.35 7.42 -10.61
CA ILE A 151 7.83 6.55 -9.55
C ILE A 151 6.33 6.65 -9.43
N ASP A 152 5.69 5.53 -9.25
CA ASP A 152 4.25 5.40 -9.21
C ASP A 152 3.74 4.68 -7.96
N VAL A 153 2.42 4.58 -7.86
CA VAL A 153 1.68 3.80 -6.88
C VAL A 153 1.10 2.57 -7.55
N ALA A 154 1.06 1.45 -6.83
CA ALA A 154 0.64 0.17 -7.40
C ALA A 154 -0.17 -0.67 -6.41
N PHE A 155 -0.82 -1.71 -6.94
CA PHE A 155 -1.38 -2.79 -6.13
C PHE A 155 -0.86 -4.16 -6.57
N LEU A 156 -0.62 -5.03 -5.58
CA LEU A 156 -0.61 -6.47 -5.73
C LEU A 156 -1.77 -7.05 -4.94
N THR A 157 -2.52 -8.00 -5.51
CA THR A 157 -3.70 -8.56 -4.86
C THR A 157 -3.91 -10.02 -5.22
N ARG A 158 -4.52 -10.79 -4.30
CA ARG A 158 -5.09 -12.12 -4.57
C ARG A 158 -6.58 -12.08 -4.87
N LEU A 159 -7.23 -10.95 -4.60
CA LEU A 159 -8.65 -10.77 -4.88
C LEU A 159 -8.87 -10.42 -6.36
N PRO A 160 -9.89 -10.99 -7.01
CA PRO A 160 -10.26 -10.57 -8.37
C PRO A 160 -10.61 -9.09 -8.41
N LEU A 161 -10.28 -8.43 -9.52
CA LEU A 161 -10.72 -7.06 -9.75
C LEU A 161 -12.21 -7.03 -10.12
N ALA A 162 -12.94 -6.08 -9.57
CA ALA A 162 -14.38 -5.87 -9.82
C ALA A 162 -14.65 -4.75 -10.85
N GLY A 163 -13.60 -4.15 -11.41
CA GLY A 163 -13.68 -3.08 -12.41
C GLY A 163 -12.31 -2.74 -12.99
N GLU A 164 -12.28 -1.82 -13.93
CA GLU A 164 -11.03 -1.32 -14.50
C GLU A 164 -10.38 -0.32 -13.54
N PRO A 165 -9.07 -0.47 -13.23
CA PRO A 165 -8.35 0.49 -12.42
C PRO A 165 -8.32 1.88 -13.04
N GLN A 166 -8.28 2.92 -12.21
CA GLN A 166 -8.26 4.32 -12.63
C GLN A 166 -7.16 5.08 -11.87
N LEU A 167 -6.43 5.93 -12.58
CA LEU A 167 -5.49 6.86 -11.97
C LEU A 167 -6.11 8.27 -11.99
N HIS A 168 -6.27 8.88 -10.83
CA HIS A 168 -6.84 10.21 -10.66
C HIS A 168 -5.73 11.22 -10.36
N ASP A 169 -5.65 12.29 -11.15
CA ASP A 169 -4.73 13.38 -10.87
C ASP A 169 -5.12 14.13 -9.59
N ILE A 170 -4.13 14.56 -8.81
CA ILE A 170 -4.38 15.47 -7.69
C ILE A 170 -4.70 16.85 -8.25
N VAL A 171 -5.82 17.40 -7.79
CA VAL A 171 -6.29 18.71 -8.22
C VAL A 171 -5.70 19.79 -7.31
N PHE A 172 -4.79 20.58 -7.86
CA PHE A 172 -4.19 21.71 -7.17
C PHE A 172 -5.02 23.00 -7.37
N ASP A 173 -5.01 23.85 -6.35
CA ASP A 173 -5.59 25.20 -6.45
C ASP A 173 -4.73 26.07 -7.39
N GLU A 174 -5.35 26.84 -8.29
CA GLU A 174 -4.65 27.73 -9.23
C GLU A 174 -3.79 28.81 -8.52
N SER A 175 -4.12 29.17 -7.29
CA SER A 175 -3.32 30.08 -6.46
C SER A 175 -2.00 29.46 -6.02
N PHE A 176 -1.84 28.16 -6.20
CA PHE A 176 -0.72 27.37 -5.77
C PHE A 176 0.15 26.95 -6.96
N ASN A 177 1.44 27.27 -6.90
CA ASN A 177 2.37 27.04 -8.01
C ASN A 177 2.92 25.60 -8.04
N ALA A 178 2.06 24.60 -8.05
CA ALA A 178 2.45 23.21 -8.23
C ALA A 178 2.66 22.90 -9.71
N ARG A 179 3.70 22.12 -10.01
CA ARG A 179 3.96 21.64 -11.37
C ARG A 179 3.28 20.29 -11.59
N GLU A 180 2.97 19.98 -12.83
CA GLU A 180 2.29 18.76 -13.25
C GLU A 180 3.06 17.48 -12.87
N GLY A 181 4.40 17.54 -12.90
CA GLY A 181 5.28 16.44 -12.53
C GLY A 181 5.70 16.39 -11.06
N ASP A 182 5.07 17.16 -10.16
CA ASP A 182 5.46 17.23 -8.75
C ASP A 182 4.79 16.15 -7.88
N THR A 183 3.91 15.31 -8.47
CA THR A 183 3.18 14.29 -7.69
C THR A 183 2.74 13.11 -8.55
N ARG A 184 2.48 12.02 -7.88
CA ARG A 184 1.83 10.80 -8.40
C ARG A 184 0.32 10.98 -8.30
N GLY A 185 -0.43 10.30 -9.14
CA GLY A 185 -1.89 10.25 -9.01
C GLY A 185 -2.33 9.40 -7.82
N ILE A 186 -3.65 9.31 -7.64
CA ILE A 186 -4.31 8.39 -6.71
C ILE A 186 -4.83 7.22 -7.54
N LEU A 187 -4.29 6.01 -7.33
CA LEU A 187 -4.71 4.80 -8.04
C LEU A 187 -5.91 4.19 -7.34
N GLN A 188 -7.04 4.17 -8.02
CA GLN A 188 -8.26 3.50 -7.58
C GLN A 188 -8.36 2.11 -8.21
N THR A 189 -8.71 1.11 -7.39
CA THR A 189 -8.95 -0.27 -7.83
C THR A 189 -10.11 -0.85 -7.02
N ASP A 190 -11.05 -1.50 -7.69
CA ASP A 190 -12.15 -2.21 -7.06
C ASP A 190 -11.85 -3.71 -6.99
N PHE A 191 -12.01 -4.30 -5.80
CA PHE A 191 -11.72 -5.70 -5.50
C PHE A 191 -13.00 -6.46 -5.16
N GLN A 192 -13.13 -7.70 -5.66
CA GLN A 192 -14.22 -8.57 -5.27
C GLN A 192 -13.88 -9.28 -3.96
N LEU A 193 -14.64 -9.00 -2.90
CA LEU A 193 -14.50 -9.65 -1.61
C LEU A 193 -15.04 -11.10 -1.63
N PRO A 194 -14.63 -11.97 -0.67
CA PRO A 194 -15.06 -13.37 -0.64
C PRO A 194 -16.57 -13.59 -0.53
N ASP A 195 -17.33 -12.64 -0.01
CA ASP A 195 -18.79 -12.66 0.05
C ASP A 195 -19.48 -12.15 -1.22
N GLY A 196 -18.69 -11.76 -2.23
CA GLY A 196 -19.16 -11.23 -3.51
C GLY A 196 -19.39 -9.71 -3.52
N SER A 197 -19.28 -9.03 -2.38
CA SER A 197 -19.35 -7.56 -2.32
C SER A 197 -18.09 -6.92 -2.93
N VAL A 198 -18.14 -5.61 -3.18
CA VAL A 198 -17.03 -4.85 -3.78
C VAL A 198 -16.40 -3.97 -2.74
N LEU A 199 -15.06 -4.06 -2.62
CA LEU A 199 -14.21 -3.18 -1.82
C LEU A 199 -13.48 -2.21 -2.77
N SER A 200 -13.65 -0.90 -2.60
CA SER A 200 -12.85 0.07 -3.33
C SER A 200 -11.59 0.43 -2.55
N GLY A 201 -10.44 0.42 -3.23
CA GLY A 201 -9.15 0.76 -2.65
C GLY A 201 -8.47 1.88 -3.40
N PHE A 202 -7.83 2.79 -2.66
CA PHE A 202 -6.97 3.85 -3.17
C PHE A 202 -5.53 3.60 -2.72
N SER A 203 -4.57 3.50 -3.67
CA SER A 203 -3.15 3.58 -3.36
C SER A 203 -2.67 5.01 -3.58
N VAL A 204 -1.99 5.57 -2.58
CA VAL A 204 -1.57 6.97 -2.56
C VAL A 204 -0.09 7.11 -2.23
N HIS A 205 0.54 8.13 -2.83
CA HIS A 205 1.84 8.65 -2.40
C HIS A 205 1.80 10.17 -2.53
N PHE A 206 1.52 10.85 -1.43
CA PHE A 206 1.32 12.29 -1.41
C PHE A 206 2.65 13.07 -1.53
N PRO A 207 2.62 14.37 -1.85
CA PRO A 207 3.81 15.20 -1.97
C PRO A 207 4.67 15.16 -0.71
N ALA A 208 5.98 14.94 -0.88
CA ALA A 208 6.95 14.80 0.21
C ALA A 208 6.99 16.03 1.14
N PRO A 209 7.46 15.89 2.40
CA PRO A 209 7.44 16.98 3.39
C PRO A 209 8.21 18.25 3.00
N TYR A 210 9.17 18.17 2.07
CA TYR A 210 9.87 19.36 1.55
C TYR A 210 9.01 20.19 0.59
N HIS A 211 7.92 19.65 0.06
CA HIS A 211 6.92 20.42 -0.67
C HIS A 211 6.01 21.19 0.30
N PRO A 212 5.41 22.32 -0.16
CA PRO A 212 4.45 23.04 0.65
C PRO A 212 3.30 22.18 1.17
N THR A 213 2.85 22.45 2.40
CA THR A 213 1.71 21.76 3.04
C THR A 213 0.44 21.80 2.19
N GLU A 214 0.25 22.90 1.46
CA GLU A 214 -0.90 23.12 0.57
C GLU A 214 -1.05 22.02 -0.49
N MET A 215 0.07 21.42 -0.96
CA MET A 215 0.03 20.28 -1.88
C MET A 215 -0.57 19.03 -1.22
N ARG A 216 -0.20 18.74 0.04
CA ARG A 216 -0.78 17.62 0.80
C ARG A 216 -2.25 17.87 1.14
N ILE A 217 -2.61 19.12 1.46
CA ILE A 217 -4.02 19.50 1.65
C ILE A 217 -4.83 19.26 0.37
N ALA A 218 -4.30 19.62 -0.80
CA ALA A 218 -4.94 19.38 -2.09
C ALA A 218 -5.10 17.86 -2.36
N ALA A 219 -4.09 17.06 -2.00
CA ALA A 219 -4.14 15.60 -2.13
C ALA A 219 -5.23 14.98 -1.24
N TYR A 220 -5.32 15.37 0.04
CA TYR A 220 -6.42 14.95 0.92
C TYR A 220 -7.80 15.35 0.39
N ARG A 221 -7.95 16.59 -0.08
CA ARG A 221 -9.23 17.06 -0.66
C ARG A 221 -9.60 16.25 -1.91
N THR A 222 -8.62 15.91 -2.74
CA THR A 222 -8.86 15.06 -3.92
C THR A 222 -9.31 13.69 -3.51
N LEU A 223 -8.63 13.03 -2.54
CA LEU A 223 -9.01 11.73 -2.02
C LEU A 223 -10.44 11.74 -1.44
N ASN A 224 -10.77 12.75 -0.62
CA ASN A 224 -12.10 12.85 0.00
C ASN A 224 -13.19 13.12 -1.04
N ARG A 225 -12.90 13.86 -2.11
CA ARG A 225 -13.84 14.03 -3.24
C ARG A 225 -14.10 12.69 -3.93
N LEU A 226 -13.05 11.90 -4.21
CA LEU A 226 -13.20 10.56 -4.80
C LEU A 226 -14.01 9.62 -3.89
N LEU A 227 -13.82 9.72 -2.57
CA LEU A 227 -14.59 8.95 -1.59
C LEU A 227 -16.09 9.23 -1.70
N VAL A 228 -16.48 10.51 -1.82
CA VAL A 228 -17.90 10.93 -1.91
C VAL A 228 -18.56 10.48 -3.23
N GLU A 229 -17.77 10.26 -4.29
CA GLU A 229 -18.27 9.74 -5.57
C GLU A 229 -18.64 8.24 -5.51
N LEU A 230 -18.17 7.50 -4.48
CA LEU A 230 -18.49 6.09 -4.30
C LEU A 230 -19.80 5.87 -3.53
N PRO A 231 -20.52 4.75 -3.77
CA PRO A 231 -21.71 4.40 -3.01
C PRO A 231 -21.47 4.45 -1.49
N GLU A 232 -22.42 4.99 -0.72
CA GLU A 232 -22.26 5.17 0.73
C GLU A 232 -22.12 3.85 1.49
N ASP A 233 -22.74 2.78 0.99
CA ASP A 233 -22.73 1.43 1.57
C ASP A 233 -21.53 0.59 1.14
N ARG A 234 -20.67 1.11 0.24
CA ARG A 234 -19.48 0.39 -0.22
C ARG A 234 -18.35 0.50 0.81
N PRO A 235 -17.74 -0.62 1.25
CA PRO A 235 -16.50 -0.57 2.02
C PRO A 235 -15.37 0.06 1.18
N VAL A 236 -14.61 0.98 1.78
CA VAL A 236 -13.54 1.71 1.10
C VAL A 236 -12.32 1.80 2.00
N PHE A 237 -11.14 1.64 1.42
CA PHE A 237 -9.88 1.98 2.09
C PHE A 237 -9.01 2.89 1.22
N ALA A 238 -8.14 3.66 1.86
CA ALA A 238 -7.01 4.30 1.22
C ALA A 238 -5.74 3.90 1.96
N ALA A 239 -4.72 3.49 1.24
CA ALA A 239 -3.48 3.00 1.81
C ALA A 239 -2.28 3.59 1.07
N GLY A 240 -1.27 4.04 1.79
CA GLY A 240 -0.11 4.64 1.16
C GLY A 240 0.74 5.48 2.10
N ASP A 241 1.68 6.16 1.47
CA ASP A 241 2.51 7.19 2.07
C ASP A 241 1.81 8.56 1.90
N PHE A 242 1.22 9.06 2.98
CA PHE A 242 0.54 10.35 3.02
C PHE A 242 1.49 11.52 3.26
N ASN A 243 2.75 11.23 3.56
CA ASN A 243 3.82 12.23 3.76
C ASN A 243 3.48 13.35 4.77
N THR A 244 2.53 13.12 5.66
CA THR A 244 2.17 14.05 6.73
C THR A 244 2.98 13.70 7.97
N THR A 245 3.98 14.51 8.27
CA THR A 245 4.82 14.29 9.46
C THR A 245 4.06 14.58 10.75
N SER A 246 4.52 13.98 11.87
CA SER A 246 3.96 14.25 13.21
C SER A 246 4.08 15.72 13.58
N MET A 247 5.13 16.41 13.16
CA MET A 247 5.32 17.85 13.36
C MET A 247 4.31 18.67 12.57
N GLU A 248 4.07 18.32 11.28
CA GLU A 248 3.09 19.02 10.46
C GLU A 248 1.67 18.78 10.96
N ASP A 249 1.31 17.54 11.34
CA ASP A 249 0.01 17.25 11.92
C ASP A 249 -0.20 18.04 13.21
N SER A 250 0.78 18.05 14.11
CA SER A 250 0.71 18.84 15.37
C SER A 250 0.55 20.35 15.14
N ALA A 251 1.20 20.87 14.09
CA ALA A 251 1.17 22.31 13.78
C ALA A 251 -0.10 22.74 13.02
N ARG A 252 -0.68 21.89 12.20
CA ARG A 252 -1.74 22.21 11.26
C ARG A 252 -3.03 21.44 11.48
N ASP A 253 -3.03 20.48 12.42
CA ASP A 253 -4.17 19.60 12.74
C ASP A 253 -4.70 18.85 11.49
N MET A 254 -3.76 18.32 10.70
CA MET A 254 -4.02 17.76 9.37
C MET A 254 -4.99 16.60 9.43
N LEU A 255 -4.74 15.63 10.33
CA LEU A 255 -5.57 14.42 10.40
C LEU A 255 -6.97 14.73 10.91
N ASN A 256 -7.14 15.59 11.92
CA ASN A 256 -8.48 15.97 12.39
C ASN A 256 -9.27 16.79 11.37
N ARG A 257 -8.59 17.56 10.54
CA ARG A 257 -9.27 18.42 9.55
C ARG A 257 -9.61 17.71 8.25
N PHE A 258 -8.78 16.77 7.81
CA PHE A 258 -8.89 16.22 6.46
C PHE A 258 -9.07 14.70 6.42
N VAL A 259 -8.91 13.99 7.55
CA VAL A 259 -8.96 12.52 7.56
C VAL A 259 -10.05 12.00 8.50
N ARG A 260 -9.95 12.26 9.81
CA ARG A 260 -10.86 11.70 10.83
C ARG A 260 -12.36 12.01 10.66
N PRO A 261 -12.79 13.11 9.96
CA PRO A 261 -14.20 13.29 9.68
C PRO A 261 -14.84 12.18 8.85
N ASP A 262 -14.07 11.56 7.93
CA ASP A 262 -14.59 10.59 6.97
C ASP A 262 -13.94 9.20 7.08
N TRP A 263 -12.83 9.09 7.84
CA TRP A 263 -12.02 7.90 7.91
C TRP A 263 -11.65 7.47 9.33
N THR A 264 -11.64 6.17 9.57
CA THR A 264 -10.89 5.55 10.66
C THR A 264 -9.44 5.39 10.24
N VAL A 265 -8.51 5.82 11.10
CA VAL A 265 -7.06 5.83 10.80
C VAL A 265 -6.39 4.64 11.49
N SER A 266 -5.60 3.88 10.75
CA SER A 266 -4.86 2.72 11.30
C SER A 266 -3.96 3.09 12.48
N ASN A 267 -3.35 4.28 12.44
CA ASN A 267 -2.43 4.74 13.48
C ASN A 267 -3.09 4.85 14.85
N ASP A 268 -4.37 5.27 14.87
CA ASP A 268 -5.15 5.42 16.11
C ASP A 268 -5.44 4.05 16.76
N LEU A 269 -5.32 2.96 15.99
CA LEU A 269 -5.56 1.57 16.41
C LEU A 269 -4.26 0.82 16.73
N CYS A 270 -3.10 1.35 16.35
CA CYS A 270 -1.81 0.66 16.47
C CYS A 270 -1.22 0.81 17.87
N VAL A 271 -1.51 -0.15 18.75
CA VAL A 271 -1.04 -0.11 20.15
C VAL A 271 0.47 -0.32 20.24
N GLY A 272 1.17 0.68 20.81
CA GLY A 272 2.62 0.60 21.03
C GLY A 272 3.48 0.91 19.81
N CYS A 273 2.88 1.27 18.67
CA CYS A 273 3.63 1.69 17.50
C CYS A 273 4.17 3.12 17.66
N GLN A 274 5.40 3.37 17.21
CA GLN A 274 6.03 4.68 17.26
C GLN A 274 5.82 5.47 15.96
N GLY A 275 5.79 4.77 14.81
CA GLY A 275 5.68 5.35 13.49
C GLY A 275 6.10 4.36 12.42
N SER A 276 5.87 4.71 11.17
CA SER A 276 6.32 3.94 9.99
C SER A 276 7.66 4.43 9.44
N SER A 277 8.03 5.68 9.70
CA SER A 277 9.27 6.30 9.26
C SER A 277 9.93 7.11 10.38
N TYR A 278 11.27 7.18 10.37
CA TYR A 278 12.07 7.88 11.36
C TYR A 278 13.02 8.88 10.71
N TYR A 279 12.92 10.14 11.14
CA TYR A 279 13.80 11.19 10.66
C TYR A 279 14.93 11.46 11.66
N ALA A 280 16.12 10.97 11.33
CA ALA A 280 17.28 10.97 12.24
C ALA A 280 17.81 12.37 12.60
N ALA A 281 17.57 13.40 11.76
CA ALA A 281 18.08 14.74 12.04
C ALA A 281 17.36 15.37 13.24
N ASP A 282 16.09 15.06 13.46
CA ASP A 282 15.27 15.63 14.52
C ASP A 282 14.89 14.60 15.60
N ASP A 283 15.40 13.35 15.49
CA ASP A 283 15.03 12.23 16.38
C ASP A 283 13.51 12.03 16.47
N THR A 284 12.83 12.07 15.30
CA THR A 284 11.37 12.13 15.24
C THR A 284 10.79 10.96 14.44
N TRP A 285 9.80 10.29 15.06
CA TRP A 285 8.96 9.29 14.38
C TRP A 285 7.72 9.95 13.80
N SER A 286 7.32 9.45 12.61
CA SER A 286 6.06 9.81 11.98
C SER A 286 5.38 8.58 11.41
N PHE A 287 4.06 8.56 11.44
CA PHE A 287 3.28 7.67 10.60
C PHE A 287 3.06 8.35 9.25
N LEU A 288 4.05 8.26 8.37
CA LEU A 288 3.89 8.71 6.99
C LEU A 288 2.97 7.76 6.22
N ASP A 289 3.07 6.46 6.54
CA ASP A 289 2.27 5.39 5.95
C ASP A 289 1.07 5.09 6.83
N MET A 290 -0.12 5.07 6.22
CA MET A 290 -1.39 4.81 6.90
C MET A 290 -2.30 3.94 6.04
N ILE A 291 -3.22 3.24 6.70
CA ILE A 291 -4.40 2.65 6.07
C ILE A 291 -5.61 3.35 6.66
N LEU A 292 -6.36 4.01 5.80
CA LEU A 292 -7.60 4.69 6.13
C LEU A 292 -8.77 3.77 5.77
N TRP A 293 -9.75 3.68 6.63
CA TRP A 293 -10.96 2.89 6.41
C TRP A 293 -12.20 3.76 6.52
N ARG A 294 -13.07 3.74 5.50
CA ARG A 294 -14.37 4.42 5.60
C ARG A 294 -15.31 3.59 6.47
N PRO A 295 -15.74 4.10 7.64
CA PRO A 295 -16.75 3.45 8.44
C PRO A 295 -18.10 3.59 7.71
N CYS A 296 -18.54 2.54 7.01
CA CYS A 296 -19.85 2.54 6.37
C CYS A 296 -20.88 1.82 7.23
N CYS A 297 -22.16 2.18 7.02
CA CYS A 297 -23.32 1.38 7.36
C CYS A 297 -23.59 1.17 8.86
N GLY A 298 -22.84 1.76 9.77
CA GLY A 298 -23.05 1.64 11.22
C GLY A 298 -23.10 0.18 11.70
N GLU A 299 -24.18 -0.21 12.39
CA GLU A 299 -24.39 -1.59 12.89
C GLU A 299 -24.66 -2.60 11.77
N ASP A 300 -25.10 -2.14 10.60
CA ASP A 300 -25.39 -2.95 9.40
C ASP A 300 -24.15 -3.17 8.52
N ALA A 301 -22.97 -2.66 8.92
CA ALA A 301 -21.72 -2.88 8.19
C ALA A 301 -21.45 -4.38 8.04
N THR A 302 -21.26 -4.84 6.81
CA THR A 302 -20.91 -6.24 6.51
C THR A 302 -19.42 -6.51 6.70
N TRP A 303 -18.57 -5.48 6.55
CA TRP A 303 -17.13 -5.53 6.74
C TRP A 303 -16.69 -4.46 7.73
N GLN A 304 -15.76 -4.81 8.60
CA GLN A 304 -15.21 -3.92 9.63
C GLN A 304 -13.72 -4.14 9.84
N VAL A 305 -13.03 -3.13 10.35
CA VAL A 305 -11.65 -3.28 10.80
C VAL A 305 -11.59 -4.13 12.06
N ARG A 306 -10.71 -5.13 12.07
CA ARG A 306 -10.34 -5.83 13.29
C ARG A 306 -9.28 -4.97 14.02
N ALA A 307 -9.73 -4.27 15.07
CA ALA A 307 -8.94 -3.21 15.72
C ALA A 307 -7.57 -3.67 16.26
N ASP A 308 -7.48 -4.94 16.73
CA ASP A 308 -6.26 -5.55 17.25
C ASP A 308 -5.30 -6.07 16.16
N SER A 309 -5.67 -5.93 14.88
CA SER A 309 -4.89 -6.42 13.75
C SER A 309 -3.86 -5.41 13.23
N VAL A 310 -3.98 -4.13 13.63
CA VAL A 310 -3.07 -3.10 13.11
C VAL A 310 -1.68 -3.27 13.69
N GLN A 311 -0.69 -3.37 12.79
CA GLN A 311 0.71 -3.57 13.19
C GLN A 311 1.67 -2.96 12.17
N ILE A 312 2.88 -2.67 12.64
CA ILE A 312 4.04 -2.38 11.81
C ILE A 312 4.75 -3.70 11.49
N ALA A 313 4.89 -4.03 10.20
CA ALA A 313 5.55 -5.27 9.76
C ALA A 313 7.06 -5.05 9.58
N ASN A 314 7.81 -5.02 10.68
CA ASN A 314 9.24 -4.74 10.72
C ASN A 314 10.08 -5.92 11.30
N GLY A 315 9.58 -7.15 11.20
CA GLY A 315 10.18 -8.33 11.85
C GLY A 315 11.42 -8.87 11.16
N THR A 316 11.79 -8.46 9.95
CA THR A 316 13.00 -8.94 9.29
C THR A 316 14.23 -8.15 9.73
N LYS A 317 15.37 -8.84 9.84
CA LYS A 317 16.64 -8.19 10.21
C LYS A 317 17.10 -7.14 9.19
N ALA A 318 16.71 -7.30 7.92
CA ALA A 318 17.07 -6.37 6.86
C ALA A 318 16.36 -5.03 7.02
N GLN A 319 15.17 -4.99 7.64
CA GLN A 319 14.37 -3.78 7.80
C GLN A 319 14.85 -2.84 8.91
N MET A 320 15.73 -3.28 9.80
CA MET A 320 16.01 -2.57 11.03
C MET A 320 17.49 -2.29 11.23
N LEU A 321 17.84 -1.09 11.62
CA LEU A 321 19.15 -0.73 12.15
C LEU A 321 19.31 -1.22 13.61
N PRO A 322 20.51 -1.36 14.13
CA PRO A 322 20.74 -1.75 15.51
C PRO A 322 20.05 -0.85 16.55
N GLY A 323 19.78 0.41 16.20
CA GLY A 323 19.05 1.38 17.04
C GLY A 323 17.53 1.21 17.02
N GLY A 324 16.99 0.25 16.27
CA GLY A 324 15.54 0.00 16.21
C GLY A 324 14.79 0.94 15.26
N THR A 325 15.45 1.52 14.26
CA THR A 325 14.84 2.40 13.24
C THR A 325 14.88 1.76 11.86
N PRO A 326 14.07 2.22 10.89
CA PRO A 326 14.07 1.69 9.53
C PRO A 326 15.46 1.73 8.90
N ARG A 327 15.79 0.68 8.15
CA ARG A 327 17.05 0.56 7.44
C ARG A 327 16.84 0.71 5.95
N ARG A 328 17.23 1.88 5.44
CA ARG A 328 17.25 2.19 4.01
C ARG A 328 18.03 1.16 3.22
N PHE A 329 17.60 0.94 1.97
CA PHE A 329 18.39 0.15 1.04
C PHE A 329 19.65 0.91 0.64
N SER A 330 20.83 0.32 0.86
CA SER A 330 22.12 0.98 0.70
C SER A 330 23.03 0.24 -0.27
N LEU A 331 23.77 1.02 -1.05
CA LEU A 331 24.78 0.54 -2.00
C LEU A 331 26.20 0.70 -1.40
N PRO A 332 27.17 -0.10 -1.84
CA PRO A 332 27.08 -1.13 -2.90
C PRO A 332 26.58 -2.50 -2.42
N ASP A 333 26.37 -2.68 -1.13
CA ASP A 333 26.17 -4.03 -0.52
C ASP A 333 24.76 -4.55 -0.70
N GLY A 334 23.78 -3.69 -1.02
CA GLY A 334 22.36 -4.05 -1.08
C GLY A 334 21.80 -4.43 0.30
N ASN A 335 22.24 -3.73 1.34
CA ASN A 335 21.75 -3.90 2.70
C ASN A 335 20.56 -2.97 2.98
N GLY A 336 19.65 -3.44 3.83
CA GLY A 336 18.43 -2.69 4.17
C GLY A 336 17.28 -3.02 3.24
N VAL A 337 16.15 -2.35 3.44
CA VAL A 337 14.93 -2.57 2.66
C VAL A 337 14.34 -1.25 2.21
N SER A 338 13.96 -0.39 3.17
CA SER A 338 13.31 0.91 2.96
C SER A 338 13.50 1.78 4.20
N ASP A 339 13.40 3.09 4.04
CA ASP A 339 13.27 4.07 5.14
C ASP A 339 11.84 4.13 5.70
N HIS A 340 10.96 3.30 5.17
CA HIS A 340 9.61 3.08 5.66
C HIS A 340 9.41 1.63 6.14
N TRP A 341 8.60 1.46 7.18
CA TRP A 341 8.08 0.16 7.57
C TRP A 341 6.66 -0.04 7.07
N PRO A 342 6.32 -1.24 6.58
CA PRO A 342 4.95 -1.54 6.16
C PRO A 342 3.97 -1.44 7.32
N VAL A 343 2.79 -0.88 7.04
CA VAL A 343 1.63 -0.90 7.95
C VAL A 343 0.65 -1.96 7.45
N VAL A 344 0.12 -2.76 8.38
CA VAL A 344 -0.81 -3.85 8.08
C VAL A 344 -2.09 -3.69 8.89
N LEU A 345 -3.21 -4.00 8.26
CA LEU A 345 -4.54 -3.97 8.85
C LEU A 345 -5.36 -5.15 8.30
N THR A 346 -6.20 -5.78 9.13
CA THR A 346 -7.13 -6.82 8.68
C THR A 346 -8.56 -6.32 8.80
N ILE A 347 -9.35 -6.54 7.76
CA ILE A 347 -10.81 -6.39 7.79
C ILE A 347 -11.46 -7.77 7.86
N GLU A 348 -12.62 -7.83 8.48
CA GLU A 348 -13.38 -9.08 8.63
C GLU A 348 -14.87 -8.88 8.35
N SER A 349 -15.51 -9.91 7.78
CA SER A 349 -16.96 -9.94 7.64
C SER A 349 -17.63 -10.26 8.99
N LYS A 350 -18.77 -9.63 9.25
CA LYS A 350 -19.61 -9.97 10.41
C LYS A 350 -20.32 -11.29 10.23
#